data_5c17478bb8691334fdfbddcc26747047
#
_entry.id   5c17478bb8691334fdfbddcc26747047
#
_cell.length_a   1.000
_cell.length_b   1.000
_cell.length_c   1.000
_cell.angle_alpha   90.00
_cell.angle_beta   90.00
_cell.angle_gamma   90.00
#
_symmetry.space_group_name_H-M   'P 1'
#
loop_
_entity.id
_entity.type
_entity.pdbx_description
1 polymer ?
#
loop_
_entity_poly.entity_id
_entity_poly.type
_entity_poly.pdbx_seq_one_letter_code
_entity_poly.pdbx_strand_id
1 'polypeptide(L)'
;MPSTTTPTEDKLHGIEIAQKLGIDYKEIAIDSILNEYLSMTQLEEDELSIGNLKARIRMTIIYYYANAKNYLVSGTGNKSEILIGYFTKYGDGACDIEPIGDLYKNDVYELAKFLNVPQEIVEKPPRAGLWNNQTDEEEIGMSYDLIDQILYLYTEKDMKNTEIAEKLEISVDDVDMIITKVIRSEHKSKVPESPQKTIL
;
A
#
# COMPACT_ATOMS: atom_id res chain seq x y z
N MET A 1 -1.21 14.59 -2.19
CA MET A 1 0.05 15.01 -2.87
C MET A 1 0.08 14.40 -4.26
N PRO A 2 -0.53 15.06 -5.26
CA PRO A 2 -0.61 14.56 -6.63
C PRO A 2 0.73 14.65 -7.37
N SER A 3 0.84 13.87 -8.44
CA SER A 3 1.83 14.00 -9.49
C SER A 3 1.09 14.04 -10.84
N THR A 4 1.81 14.26 -11.93
CA THR A 4 1.23 14.25 -13.30
C THR A 4 0.52 12.94 -13.66
N THR A 5 0.90 11.81 -13.04
CA THR A 5 0.25 10.50 -13.23
C THR A 5 -0.95 10.26 -12.33
N THR A 6 -1.23 11.16 -11.36
CA THR A 6 -2.37 11.03 -10.46
C THR A 6 -3.66 11.35 -11.20
N PRO A 7 -4.64 10.44 -11.30
CA PRO A 7 -5.92 10.72 -11.94
C PRO A 7 -6.64 11.89 -11.24
N THR A 8 -7.26 12.75 -12.06
CA THR A 8 -7.97 13.94 -11.54
C THR A 8 -9.10 13.54 -10.58
N GLU A 9 -9.78 12.44 -10.85
CA GLU A 9 -10.86 11.92 -9.99
C GLU A 9 -10.36 11.54 -8.59
N ASP A 10 -9.15 10.95 -8.45
CA ASP A 10 -8.58 10.58 -7.15
C ASP A 10 -8.36 11.80 -6.27
N LYS A 11 -7.89 12.88 -6.89
CA LYS A 11 -7.72 14.16 -6.22
C LYS A 11 -9.06 14.74 -5.77
N LEU A 12 -10.08 14.75 -6.65
CA LEU A 12 -11.40 15.26 -6.34
C LEU A 12 -12.07 14.48 -5.21
N HIS A 13 -12.02 13.14 -5.25
CA HIS A 13 -12.55 12.29 -4.19
C HIS A 13 -11.87 12.56 -2.84
N GLY A 14 -10.54 12.74 -2.83
CA GLY A 14 -9.82 13.08 -1.59
C GLY A 14 -10.26 14.44 -1.00
N ILE A 15 -10.47 15.43 -1.85
CA ILE A 15 -10.98 16.76 -1.43
C ILE A 15 -12.40 16.65 -0.89
N GLU A 16 -13.29 15.95 -1.60
CA GLU A 16 -14.67 15.75 -1.20
C GLU A 16 -14.79 15.09 0.17
N ILE A 17 -14.04 14.00 0.39
CA ILE A 17 -14.03 13.30 1.69
C ILE A 17 -13.51 14.23 2.80
N ALA A 18 -12.45 14.97 2.56
CA ALA A 18 -11.91 15.90 3.55
C ALA A 18 -12.93 16.96 3.93
N GLN A 19 -13.65 17.52 2.95
CA GLN A 19 -14.71 18.49 3.16
C GLN A 19 -15.91 17.89 3.91
N LYS A 20 -16.37 16.70 3.49
CA LYS A 20 -17.48 15.97 4.15
C LYS A 20 -17.19 15.69 5.62
N LEU A 21 -15.95 15.37 5.96
CA LEU A 21 -15.51 15.06 7.32
C LEU A 21 -15.07 16.31 8.11
N GLY A 22 -15.03 17.48 7.49
CA GLY A 22 -14.54 18.71 8.13
C GLY A 22 -13.05 18.67 8.50
N ILE A 23 -12.25 17.95 7.71
CA ILE A 23 -10.82 17.77 7.94
C ILE A 23 -10.04 18.79 7.12
N ASP A 24 -9.07 19.44 7.74
CA ASP A 24 -8.14 20.32 7.04
C ASP A 24 -7.34 19.54 6.03
N TYR A 25 -7.24 20.05 4.80
CA TYR A 25 -6.43 19.41 3.77
C TYR A 25 -5.50 20.40 3.08
N LYS A 26 -4.41 19.90 2.55
CA LYS A 26 -3.47 20.68 1.76
C LYS A 26 -3.04 19.88 0.54
N GLU A 27 -3.15 20.49 -0.63
CA GLU A 27 -2.63 19.93 -1.86
C GLU A 27 -1.19 20.40 -2.08
N ILE A 28 -0.28 19.43 -2.32
CA ILE A 28 1.14 19.67 -2.63
C ILE A 28 1.51 18.78 -3.80
N ALA A 29 1.70 19.36 -4.98
CA ALA A 29 2.21 18.65 -6.15
C ALA A 29 3.69 18.28 -5.92
N ILE A 30 4.06 17.05 -6.29
CA ILE A 30 5.43 16.54 -6.04
C ILE A 30 6.33 16.57 -7.28
N ASP A 31 5.80 16.98 -8.45
CA ASP A 31 6.51 16.87 -9.72
C ASP A 31 7.81 17.66 -9.78
N SER A 32 7.86 18.86 -9.20
CA SER A 32 9.08 19.67 -9.17
C SER A 32 10.21 18.97 -8.41
N ILE A 33 9.89 18.38 -7.24
CA ILE A 33 10.86 17.64 -6.44
C ILE A 33 11.27 16.36 -7.15
N LEU A 34 10.33 15.63 -7.74
CA LEU A 34 10.59 14.40 -8.49
C LEU A 34 11.55 14.69 -9.66
N ASN A 35 11.27 15.72 -10.46
CA ASN A 35 12.09 16.10 -11.62
C ASN A 35 13.50 16.49 -11.21
N GLU A 36 13.65 17.17 -10.07
CA GLU A 36 14.98 17.50 -9.55
C GLU A 36 15.78 16.24 -9.19
N TYR A 37 15.16 15.27 -8.48
CA TYR A 37 15.82 13.99 -8.18
C TYR A 37 16.26 13.26 -9.44
N LEU A 38 15.37 13.16 -10.45
CA LEU A 38 15.67 12.46 -11.71
C LEU A 38 16.81 13.14 -12.46
N SER A 39 16.81 14.49 -12.53
CA SER A 39 17.86 15.26 -13.19
C SER A 39 19.23 15.10 -12.53
N MET A 40 19.26 14.98 -11.21
CA MET A 40 20.51 14.81 -10.44
C MET A 40 21.11 13.42 -10.58
N THR A 41 20.28 12.36 -10.67
CA THR A 41 20.79 10.98 -10.63
C THR A 41 21.21 10.45 -11.98
N GLN A 42 20.64 10.95 -13.08
CA GLN A 42 20.94 10.54 -14.47
C GLN A 42 20.87 9.02 -14.69
N LEU A 43 19.99 8.35 -13.94
CA LEU A 43 19.74 6.92 -14.08
C LEU A 43 18.73 6.67 -15.21
N GLU A 44 18.77 5.46 -15.78
CA GLU A 44 17.67 5.01 -16.66
C GLU A 44 16.37 4.97 -15.86
N GLU A 45 15.33 5.55 -16.45
CA GLU A 45 14.03 5.67 -15.80
C GLU A 45 13.24 4.38 -16.00
N ASP A 46 12.92 3.68 -14.90
CA ASP A 46 11.93 2.60 -14.87
C ASP A 46 10.74 2.99 -13.98
N GLU A 47 9.54 2.52 -14.36
CA GLU A 47 8.29 2.93 -13.71
C GLU A 47 8.26 2.56 -12.22
N LEU A 48 8.79 1.39 -11.86
CA LEU A 48 8.80 0.91 -10.48
C LEU A 48 9.71 1.78 -9.58
N SER A 49 10.92 2.09 -10.04
CA SER A 49 11.84 2.95 -9.29
C SER A 49 11.30 4.36 -9.13
N ILE A 50 10.71 4.92 -10.19
CA ILE A 50 10.06 6.24 -10.15
C ILE A 50 8.85 6.21 -9.21
N GLY A 51 8.01 5.17 -9.27
CA GLY A 51 6.88 4.98 -8.37
C GLY A 51 7.30 4.95 -6.91
N ASN A 52 8.32 4.15 -6.58
CA ASN A 52 8.91 4.09 -5.25
C ASN A 52 9.51 5.44 -4.80
N LEU A 53 10.12 6.19 -5.70
CA LEU A 53 10.63 7.53 -5.40
C LEU A 53 9.47 8.49 -5.07
N LYS A 54 8.38 8.47 -5.85
CA LYS A 54 7.17 9.27 -5.55
C LYS A 54 6.61 8.99 -4.15
N ALA A 55 6.51 7.71 -3.75
CA ALA A 55 6.05 7.31 -2.42
C ALA A 55 6.97 7.86 -1.31
N ARG A 56 8.29 7.79 -1.51
CA ARG A 56 9.27 8.31 -0.54
C ARG A 56 9.29 9.84 -0.45
N ILE A 57 9.11 10.55 -1.55
CA ILE A 57 8.94 12.01 -1.55
C ILE A 57 7.70 12.39 -0.73
N ARG A 58 6.57 11.70 -0.93
CA ARG A 58 5.34 11.92 -0.14
C ARG A 58 5.59 11.68 1.34
N MET A 59 6.23 10.58 1.69
CA MET A 59 6.60 10.25 3.07
C MET A 59 7.43 11.36 3.71
N THR A 60 8.47 11.84 3.03
CA THR A 60 9.34 12.92 3.55
C THR A 60 8.54 14.19 3.85
N ILE A 61 7.61 14.57 2.96
CA ILE A 61 6.75 15.73 3.16
C ILE A 61 5.81 15.53 4.34
N ILE A 62 5.16 14.36 4.46
CA ILE A 62 4.26 14.04 5.58
C ILE A 62 4.98 14.11 6.91
N TYR A 63 6.15 13.47 7.03
CA TYR A 63 6.93 13.50 8.27
C TYR A 63 7.49 14.89 8.60
N TYR A 64 7.81 15.71 7.60
CA TYR A 64 8.17 17.12 7.84
C TYR A 64 6.99 17.87 8.51
N TYR A 65 5.75 17.67 8.02
CA TYR A 65 4.57 18.28 8.64
C TYR A 65 4.30 17.71 10.03
N ALA A 66 4.38 16.39 10.20
CA ALA A 66 4.17 15.72 11.48
C ALA A 66 5.14 16.27 12.54
N ASN A 67 6.43 16.35 12.22
CA ASN A 67 7.45 16.89 13.13
C ASN A 67 7.21 18.37 13.46
N ALA A 68 6.92 19.20 12.45
CA ALA A 68 6.68 20.63 12.65
C ALA A 68 5.43 20.94 13.49
N LYS A 69 4.46 20.01 13.49
CA LYS A 69 3.18 20.16 14.21
C LYS A 69 3.04 19.27 15.44
N ASN A 70 4.05 18.47 15.74
CA ASN A 70 3.99 17.44 16.79
C ASN A 70 2.80 16.47 16.61
N TYR A 71 2.63 15.96 15.41
CA TYR A 71 1.60 15.01 15.00
C TYR A 71 2.20 13.64 14.74
N LEU A 72 1.35 12.61 14.78
CA LEU A 72 1.66 11.27 14.29
C LEU A 72 1.25 11.14 12.81
N VAL A 73 1.96 10.30 12.08
CA VAL A 73 1.59 9.90 10.72
C VAL A 73 0.69 8.67 10.79
N SER A 74 -0.52 8.81 10.25
CA SER A 74 -1.44 7.69 10.07
C SER A 74 -1.22 7.08 8.69
N GLY A 75 -0.83 5.82 8.66
CA GLY A 75 -0.78 4.99 7.46
C GLY A 75 -2.17 4.57 6.99
N THR A 76 -2.23 4.06 5.80
CA THR A 76 -3.46 3.61 5.13
C THR A 76 -3.36 2.18 4.60
N GLY A 77 -2.27 1.48 4.93
CA GLY A 77 -2.07 0.07 4.60
C GLY A 77 -3.11 -0.81 5.30
N ASN A 78 -3.64 -1.78 4.56
CA ASN A 78 -4.48 -2.83 5.12
C ASN A 78 -3.69 -4.14 5.26
N LYS A 79 -4.27 -5.13 5.95
CA LYS A 79 -3.60 -6.40 6.25
C LYS A 79 -3.15 -7.14 4.99
N SER A 80 -3.98 -7.17 3.95
CA SER A 80 -3.65 -7.84 2.69
C SER A 80 -2.42 -7.22 2.03
N GLU A 81 -2.42 -5.89 1.88
CA GLU A 81 -1.29 -5.13 1.32
C GLU A 81 -0.02 -5.30 2.14
N ILE A 82 -0.12 -5.23 3.46
CA ILE A 82 1.02 -5.40 4.38
C ILE A 82 1.62 -6.80 4.25
N LEU A 83 0.79 -7.85 4.25
CA LEU A 83 1.25 -9.23 4.19
C LEU A 83 1.95 -9.55 2.87
N ILE A 84 1.38 -9.16 1.73
CA ILE A 84 2.00 -9.40 0.42
C ILE A 84 3.10 -8.39 0.07
N GLY A 85 3.29 -7.36 0.92
CA GLY A 85 4.27 -6.29 0.73
C GLY A 85 3.91 -5.34 -0.42
N TYR A 86 2.63 -5.14 -0.70
CA TYR A 86 2.15 -4.21 -1.71
C TYR A 86 2.16 -2.78 -1.17
N PHE A 87 3.34 -2.31 -0.85
CA PHE A 87 3.67 -0.95 -0.41
C PHE A 87 5.16 -0.67 -0.65
N THR A 88 5.53 0.58 -0.67
CA THR A 88 6.93 1.00 -0.75
C THR A 88 7.56 1.09 0.63
N LYS A 89 8.59 0.26 0.88
CA LYS A 89 9.38 0.35 2.12
C LYS A 89 9.97 1.75 2.27
N TYR A 90 9.74 2.37 3.43
CA TYR A 90 10.11 3.77 3.71
C TYR A 90 9.44 4.80 2.81
N GLY A 91 8.32 4.43 2.18
CA GLY A 91 7.42 5.31 1.48
C GLY A 91 6.08 5.36 2.20
N ASP A 92 5.03 4.86 1.56
CA ASP A 92 3.70 4.70 2.16
C ASP A 92 3.67 3.70 3.32
N GLY A 93 4.60 2.73 3.37
CA GLY A 93 4.78 1.85 4.54
C GLY A 93 5.51 2.50 5.73
N ALA A 94 5.85 3.78 5.66
CA ALA A 94 6.41 4.51 6.80
C ALA A 94 5.32 5.34 7.46
N CYS A 95 4.88 4.90 8.63
CA CYS A 95 3.86 5.56 9.43
C CYS A 95 4.08 5.25 10.92
N ASP A 96 3.38 5.98 11.79
CA ASP A 96 3.44 5.78 13.24
C ASP A 96 2.31 4.86 13.73
N ILE A 97 1.16 4.86 13.00
CA ILE A 97 0.00 4.01 13.25
C ILE A 97 -0.64 3.57 11.94
N GLU A 98 -1.22 2.38 11.90
CA GLU A 98 -2.02 1.84 10.78
C GLU A 98 -3.41 1.43 11.27
N PRO A 99 -4.40 2.34 11.26
CA PRO A 99 -5.72 2.08 11.84
C PRO A 99 -6.49 0.91 11.21
N ILE A 100 -6.21 0.59 9.95
CA ILE A 100 -6.82 -0.53 9.21
C ILE A 100 -5.84 -1.66 8.93
N GLY A 101 -4.66 -1.65 9.57
CA GLY A 101 -3.58 -2.63 9.32
C GLY A 101 -3.90 -4.07 9.72
N ASP A 102 -4.96 -4.32 10.49
CA ASP A 102 -5.44 -5.67 10.82
C ASP A 102 -6.72 -6.08 10.06
N LEU A 103 -7.18 -5.26 9.14
CA LEU A 103 -8.33 -5.55 8.28
C LEU A 103 -7.85 -6.06 6.91
N TYR A 104 -8.41 -7.18 6.45
CA TYR A 104 -8.23 -7.62 5.07
C TYR A 104 -8.89 -6.63 4.10
N LYS A 105 -8.51 -6.67 2.82
CA LYS A 105 -9.05 -5.72 1.81
C LYS A 105 -10.57 -5.75 1.74
N ASN A 106 -11.17 -6.93 1.81
CA ASN A 106 -12.61 -7.09 1.82
C ASN A 106 -13.27 -6.51 3.08
N ASP A 107 -12.62 -6.65 4.25
CA ASP A 107 -13.09 -6.01 5.48
C ASP A 107 -13.07 -4.48 5.36
N VAL A 108 -12.07 -3.91 4.67
CA VAL A 108 -12.00 -2.47 4.40
C VAL A 108 -13.16 -2.02 3.52
N TYR A 109 -13.55 -2.79 2.50
CA TYR A 109 -14.74 -2.48 1.69
C TYR A 109 -16.02 -2.51 2.53
N GLU A 110 -16.20 -3.52 3.37
CA GLU A 110 -17.37 -3.60 4.25
C GLU A 110 -17.40 -2.45 5.28
N LEU A 111 -16.24 -2.11 5.86
CA LEU A 111 -16.12 -0.97 6.77
C LEU A 111 -16.44 0.36 6.04
N ALA A 112 -15.97 0.55 4.82
CA ALA A 112 -16.25 1.73 4.02
C ALA A 112 -17.76 1.89 3.73
N LYS A 113 -18.44 0.80 3.39
CA LYS A 113 -19.91 0.78 3.22
C LYS A 113 -20.62 1.15 4.52
N PHE A 114 -20.21 0.55 5.64
CA PHE A 114 -20.77 0.83 6.97
C PHE A 114 -20.60 2.30 7.38
N LEU A 115 -19.47 2.91 7.04
CA LEU A 115 -19.16 4.31 7.31
C LEU A 115 -19.79 5.28 6.30
N ASN A 116 -20.58 4.80 5.33
CA ASN A 116 -21.21 5.58 4.27
C ASN A 116 -20.18 6.39 3.45
N VAL A 117 -19.04 5.76 3.13
CA VAL A 117 -18.11 6.30 2.13
C VAL A 117 -18.85 6.35 0.78
N PRO A 118 -18.68 7.40 -0.05
CA PRO A 118 -19.32 7.48 -1.36
C PRO A 118 -19.10 6.24 -2.21
N GLN A 119 -20.17 5.76 -2.86
CA GLN A 119 -20.17 4.49 -3.59
C GLN A 119 -19.13 4.48 -4.72
N GLU A 120 -18.93 5.60 -5.40
CA GLU A 120 -17.93 5.79 -6.45
C GLU A 120 -16.48 5.59 -5.94
N ILE A 121 -16.22 5.76 -4.64
CA ILE A 121 -14.92 5.48 -4.02
C ILE A 121 -14.81 4.00 -3.65
N VAL A 122 -15.90 3.42 -3.12
CA VAL A 122 -15.92 2.01 -2.70
C VAL A 122 -15.84 1.06 -3.89
N GLU A 123 -16.51 1.38 -5.00
CA GLU A 123 -16.55 0.55 -6.21
C GLU A 123 -15.35 0.76 -7.15
N LYS A 124 -14.50 1.71 -6.83
CA LYS A 124 -13.34 2.03 -7.64
C LYS A 124 -12.30 0.91 -7.57
N PRO A 125 -11.74 0.46 -8.71
CA PRO A 125 -10.65 -0.50 -8.69
C PRO A 125 -9.47 0.02 -7.84
N PRO A 126 -8.93 -0.80 -6.92
CA PRO A 126 -7.81 -0.41 -6.09
C PRO A 126 -6.58 -0.14 -6.95
N ARG A 127 -5.89 0.97 -6.65
CA ARG A 127 -4.68 1.37 -7.40
C ARG A 127 -3.74 2.21 -6.55
N ALA A 128 -2.45 1.98 -6.69
CA ALA A 128 -1.41 2.79 -6.04
C ALA A 128 -1.24 4.18 -6.71
N GLY A 129 -1.65 4.33 -7.99
CA GLY A 129 -1.58 5.60 -8.73
C GLY A 129 -0.16 6.11 -8.95
N LEU A 130 0.81 5.22 -9.07
CA LEU A 130 2.22 5.55 -9.27
C LEU A 130 2.56 5.75 -10.75
N TRP A 131 1.83 5.05 -11.64
CA TRP A 131 1.89 5.22 -13.10
C TRP A 131 0.50 5.13 -13.73
N ASN A 132 0.42 5.38 -15.03
CA ASN A 132 -0.86 5.41 -15.74
C ASN A 132 -1.47 4.01 -15.85
N ASN A 133 -2.80 3.92 -15.68
CA ASN A 133 -3.59 2.69 -15.79
C ASN A 133 -3.17 1.56 -14.84
N GLN A 134 -2.41 1.84 -13.79
CA GLN A 134 -2.06 0.86 -12.77
C GLN A 134 -3.33 0.41 -12.04
N THR A 135 -3.52 -0.91 -11.88
CA THR A 135 -4.45 -1.50 -10.94
C THR A 135 -3.71 -2.54 -10.09
N ASP A 136 -4.08 -2.64 -8.82
CA ASP A 136 -3.41 -3.53 -7.88
C ASP A 136 -3.58 -4.99 -8.31
N GLU A 137 -4.80 -5.41 -8.66
CA GLU A 137 -5.10 -6.79 -9.01
C GLU A 137 -4.40 -7.26 -10.30
N GLU A 138 -4.28 -6.38 -11.31
CA GLU A 138 -3.50 -6.69 -12.52
C GLU A 138 -2.01 -6.86 -12.22
N GLU A 139 -1.45 -6.02 -11.34
CA GLU A 139 -0.04 -6.09 -10.95
C GLU A 139 0.26 -7.29 -10.04
N ILE A 140 -0.65 -7.60 -9.12
CA ILE A 140 -0.52 -8.76 -8.23
C ILE A 140 -0.74 -10.06 -9.01
N GLY A 141 -1.66 -10.05 -9.98
CA GLY A 141 -2.07 -11.18 -10.80
C GLY A 141 -3.23 -11.99 -10.20
N MET A 142 -3.97 -11.44 -9.23
CA MET A 142 -5.08 -12.10 -8.56
C MET A 142 -6.03 -11.07 -7.92
N SER A 143 -7.32 -11.40 -7.82
CA SER A 143 -8.30 -10.56 -7.14
C SER A 143 -8.10 -10.57 -5.62
N TYR A 144 -8.43 -9.46 -4.96
CA TYR A 144 -8.38 -9.38 -3.50
C TYR A 144 -9.32 -10.36 -2.81
N ASP A 145 -10.44 -10.72 -3.42
CA ASP A 145 -11.33 -11.75 -2.88
C ASP A 145 -10.62 -13.08 -2.65
N LEU A 146 -9.75 -13.47 -3.57
CA LEU A 146 -9.00 -14.71 -3.47
C LEU A 146 -7.71 -14.54 -2.64
N ILE A 147 -7.03 -13.41 -2.78
CA ILE A 147 -5.85 -13.07 -1.98
C ILE A 147 -6.18 -13.16 -0.48
N ASP A 148 -7.27 -12.51 -0.05
CA ASP A 148 -7.67 -12.46 1.37
C ASP A 148 -7.99 -13.85 1.92
N GLN A 149 -8.65 -14.70 1.13
CA GLN A 149 -8.93 -16.08 1.52
C GLN A 149 -7.63 -16.90 1.68
N ILE A 150 -6.69 -16.80 0.73
CA ILE A 150 -5.39 -17.47 0.82
C ILE A 150 -4.64 -16.99 2.06
N LEU A 151 -4.53 -15.68 2.26
CA LEU A 151 -3.82 -15.09 3.38
C LEU A 151 -4.45 -15.51 4.72
N TYR A 152 -5.77 -15.47 4.84
CA TYR A 152 -6.47 -15.90 6.04
C TYR A 152 -6.21 -17.36 6.39
N LEU A 153 -6.29 -18.25 5.40
CA LEU A 153 -6.02 -19.68 5.61
C LEU A 153 -4.56 -19.96 5.95
N TYR A 154 -3.65 -19.20 5.38
CA TYR A 154 -2.23 -19.32 5.66
C TYR A 154 -1.85 -18.75 7.03
N THR A 155 -2.26 -17.52 7.35
CA THR A 155 -1.80 -16.80 8.55
C THR A 155 -2.61 -17.10 9.80
N GLU A 156 -3.94 -17.29 9.68
CA GLU A 156 -4.83 -17.48 10.82
C GLU A 156 -5.16 -18.97 11.08
N LYS A 157 -5.05 -19.81 10.05
CA LYS A 157 -5.35 -21.25 10.15
C LYS A 157 -4.14 -22.14 10.03
N ASP A 158 -2.96 -21.57 9.77
CA ASP A 158 -1.68 -22.30 9.63
C ASP A 158 -1.77 -23.48 8.64
N MET A 159 -2.55 -23.31 7.57
CA MET A 159 -2.75 -24.35 6.55
C MET A 159 -1.58 -24.38 5.57
N LYS A 160 -1.26 -25.59 5.08
CA LYS A 160 -0.26 -25.77 4.03
C LYS A 160 -0.81 -25.33 2.68
N ASN A 161 0.06 -24.89 1.78
CA ASN A 161 -0.30 -24.41 0.44
C ASN A 161 -1.18 -25.42 -0.34
N THR A 162 -0.88 -26.72 -0.25
CA THR A 162 -1.68 -27.78 -0.90
C THR A 162 -3.08 -27.91 -0.32
N GLU A 163 -3.24 -27.73 0.99
CA GLU A 163 -4.53 -27.78 1.69
C GLU A 163 -5.37 -26.55 1.37
N ILE A 164 -4.73 -25.39 1.22
CA ILE A 164 -5.37 -24.14 0.79
C ILE A 164 -5.88 -24.30 -0.65
N ALA A 165 -5.04 -24.80 -1.54
CA ALA A 165 -5.40 -25.01 -2.95
C ALA A 165 -6.60 -25.94 -3.10
N GLU A 166 -6.61 -27.08 -2.37
CA GLU A 166 -7.74 -28.02 -2.35
C GLU A 166 -9.03 -27.36 -1.81
N LYS A 167 -8.90 -26.61 -0.71
CA LYS A 167 -10.06 -25.97 -0.06
C LYS A 167 -10.70 -24.88 -0.90
N LEU A 168 -9.89 -24.12 -1.64
CA LEU A 168 -10.35 -23.01 -2.48
C LEU A 168 -10.62 -23.43 -3.92
N GLU A 169 -10.36 -24.71 -4.27
CA GLU A 169 -10.52 -25.26 -5.63
C GLU A 169 -9.69 -24.50 -6.68
N ILE A 170 -8.44 -24.11 -6.31
CA ILE A 170 -7.50 -23.39 -7.16
C ILE A 170 -6.19 -24.19 -7.33
N SER A 171 -5.30 -23.72 -8.20
CA SER A 171 -4.00 -24.37 -8.38
C SER A 171 -3.09 -24.11 -7.17
N VAL A 172 -2.17 -25.05 -6.91
CA VAL A 172 -1.12 -24.85 -5.89
C VAL A 172 -0.18 -23.71 -6.31
N ASP A 173 0.03 -23.54 -7.61
CA ASP A 173 0.87 -22.47 -8.15
C ASP A 173 0.30 -21.07 -7.84
N ASP A 174 -1.02 -20.89 -7.85
CA ASP A 174 -1.68 -19.65 -7.47
C ASP A 174 -1.46 -19.35 -5.98
N VAL A 175 -1.57 -20.35 -5.11
CA VAL A 175 -1.29 -20.20 -3.68
C VAL A 175 0.19 -19.87 -3.47
N ASP A 176 1.09 -20.61 -4.11
CA ASP A 176 2.54 -20.42 -4.02
C ASP A 176 2.96 -19.03 -4.51
N MET A 177 2.30 -18.47 -5.51
CA MET A 177 2.54 -17.12 -6.00
C MET A 177 2.30 -16.09 -4.89
N ILE A 178 1.17 -16.16 -4.19
CA ILE A 178 0.84 -15.24 -3.10
C ILE A 178 1.75 -15.44 -1.89
N ILE A 179 1.95 -16.69 -1.46
CA ILE A 179 2.81 -16.98 -0.30
C ILE A 179 4.27 -16.59 -0.57
N THR A 180 4.74 -16.73 -1.81
CA THR A 180 6.07 -16.22 -2.20
C THR A 180 6.17 -14.71 -2.04
N LYS A 181 5.12 -13.95 -2.38
CA LYS A 181 5.10 -12.50 -2.14
C LYS A 181 5.18 -12.19 -0.63
N VAL A 182 4.43 -12.91 0.21
CA VAL A 182 4.50 -12.78 1.68
C VAL A 182 5.92 -12.98 2.20
N ILE A 183 6.55 -14.10 1.84
CA ILE A 183 7.90 -14.43 2.31
C ILE A 183 8.94 -13.40 1.84
N ARG A 184 8.88 -13.02 0.56
CA ARG A 184 9.85 -12.07 -0.01
C ARG A 184 9.72 -10.65 0.53
N SER A 185 8.51 -10.27 0.95
CA SER A 185 8.23 -8.91 1.44
C SER A 185 8.39 -8.75 2.95
N GLU A 186 8.57 -9.83 3.69
CA GLU A 186 8.66 -9.82 5.15
C GLU A 186 9.65 -8.77 5.71
N HIS A 187 10.76 -8.56 5.01
CA HIS A 187 11.75 -7.53 5.36
C HIS A 187 11.21 -6.09 5.30
N LYS A 188 10.09 -5.85 4.60
CA LYS A 188 9.50 -4.51 4.49
C LYS A 188 8.81 -4.07 5.77
N SER A 189 8.22 -5.03 6.52
CA SER A 189 7.48 -4.80 7.77
C SER A 189 8.33 -5.01 9.01
N LYS A 190 9.60 -5.35 8.84
CA LYS A 190 10.53 -5.58 9.96
C LYS A 190 11.54 -4.45 10.11
N VAL A 191 11.95 -4.22 11.35
CA VAL A 191 13.13 -3.38 11.64
C VAL A 191 14.34 -4.02 10.96
N PRO A 192 15.29 -3.23 10.43
CA PRO A 192 16.51 -3.76 9.83
C PRO A 192 17.23 -4.74 10.76
N GLU A 193 17.59 -5.91 10.24
CA GLU A 193 18.35 -6.90 10.98
C GLU A 193 19.74 -6.38 11.31
N SER A 194 20.21 -6.66 12.51
CA SER A 194 21.57 -6.36 12.93
C SER A 194 22.31 -7.65 13.31
N PRO A 195 23.63 -7.74 13.06
CA PRO A 195 24.42 -8.87 13.51
C PRO A 195 24.30 -9.04 15.03
N GLN A 196 24.01 -10.25 15.49
CA GLN A 196 24.03 -10.57 16.91
C GLN A 196 25.48 -10.55 17.40
N LYS A 197 25.74 -9.91 18.56
CA LYS A 197 27.04 -9.97 19.23
C LYS A 197 27.29 -11.41 19.67
N THR A 198 28.24 -12.06 19.03
CA THR A 198 28.75 -13.35 19.54
C THR A 198 29.58 -13.02 20.78
N ILE A 199 29.11 -13.46 21.96
CA ILE A 199 29.91 -13.42 23.18
C ILE A 199 30.92 -14.56 23.03
N LEU A 200 32.18 -14.21 22.79
CA LEU A 200 33.34 -15.13 22.84
C LEU A 200 33.67 -15.40 24.30
#